data_f96ba965eb1b1360c5b20a3f7cf985da
#
_entry.id   f96ba965eb1b1360c5b20a3f7cf985da
#
_cell.length_a   1.000
_cell.length_b   1.000
_cell.length_c   1.000
_cell.angle_alpha   90.00
_cell.angle_beta   90.00
_cell.angle_gamma   90.00
#
_symmetry.space_group_name_H-M   'P 1'
#
loop_
_entity.id
_entity.type
_entity.pdbx_description
1 polymer ?
#
loop_
_entity_poly.entity_id
_entity_poly.type
_entity_poly.pdbx_seq_one_letter_code
_entity_poly.pdbx_strand_id
1 'polypeptide(L)'
;RVLGKASHAAGAPEKGVNALSAASLGLQALGLNRETFRDEDCVRVHPIITKGGNLVNVIPDEVVVETLVRGKTIEAFTDAAKKTDRSFKAGAIAMGAKVEISTLPGYLPTLAEEALPELKHAAEISASGIPVIEASGHAGGSTDVGDVQHLMPVYTFNTGGVKGGLHQIDFEVTDEEEA
;
A
#
# COMPACT_ATOMS: atom_id res chain seq x y z
N ARG A 1 8.39 -8.05 11.32
CA ARG A 1 8.22 -8.78 12.60
C ARG A 1 8.83 -7.97 13.71
N VAL A 2 8.11 -7.78 14.80
CA VAL A 2 8.63 -7.16 16.02
C VAL A 2 8.79 -8.26 17.06
N LEU A 3 10.00 -8.38 17.62
CA LEU A 3 10.37 -9.45 18.52
C LEU A 3 10.65 -8.89 19.89
N GLY A 4 9.96 -9.42 20.89
CA GLY A 4 10.07 -9.08 22.29
C GLY A 4 10.49 -10.29 23.14
N LYS A 5 9.93 -10.36 24.33
CA LYS A 5 10.16 -11.45 25.28
C LYS A 5 8.87 -11.71 26.07
N ALA A 6 8.38 -12.93 26.01
CA ALA A 6 7.22 -13.33 26.80
C ALA A 6 7.46 -13.28 28.31
N SER A 7 6.44 -12.92 29.05
CA SER A 7 6.39 -13.01 30.50
C SER A 7 4.95 -13.01 30.97
N HIS A 8 4.69 -13.41 32.22
CA HIS A 8 3.35 -13.34 32.80
C HIS A 8 2.97 -11.86 33.02
N ALA A 9 1.88 -11.41 32.36
CA ALA A 9 1.54 -9.99 32.30
C ALA A 9 1.21 -9.36 33.66
N ALA A 10 0.74 -10.14 34.63
CA ALA A 10 0.46 -9.66 36.00
C ALA A 10 1.52 -10.08 37.02
N GLY A 11 2.09 -11.29 36.88
CA GLY A 11 2.99 -11.86 37.90
C GLY A 11 4.46 -11.45 37.77
N ALA A 12 4.92 -11.10 36.57
CA ALA A 12 6.31 -10.73 36.30
C ALA A 12 6.44 -9.85 35.05
N PRO A 13 5.70 -8.73 34.93
CA PRO A 13 5.70 -7.91 33.71
C PRO A 13 7.09 -7.31 33.42
N GLU A 14 7.88 -7.03 34.44
CA GLU A 14 9.23 -6.45 34.34
C GLU A 14 10.25 -7.39 33.67
N LYS A 15 9.95 -8.70 33.54
CA LYS A 15 10.79 -9.69 32.87
C LYS A 15 10.51 -9.82 31.37
N GLY A 16 9.42 -9.19 30.92
CA GLY A 16 8.98 -9.22 29.53
C GLY A 16 9.48 -8.02 28.73
N VAL A 17 9.39 -8.17 27.39
CA VAL A 17 9.52 -7.08 26.42
C VAL A 17 8.31 -7.17 25.50
N ASN A 18 7.43 -6.17 25.56
CA ASN A 18 6.15 -6.22 24.87
C ASN A 18 6.28 -5.84 23.38
N ALA A 19 6.26 -6.85 22.52
CA ALA A 19 6.32 -6.66 21.08
C ALA A 19 5.10 -5.89 20.52
N LEU A 20 3.91 -6.02 21.15
CA LEU A 20 2.72 -5.31 20.71
C LEU A 20 2.81 -3.81 21.03
N SER A 21 3.33 -3.46 22.20
CA SER A 21 3.59 -2.06 22.54
C SER A 21 4.60 -1.42 21.59
N ALA A 22 5.67 -2.15 21.25
CA ALA A 22 6.67 -1.70 20.28
C ALA A 22 6.09 -1.50 18.87
N ALA A 23 5.27 -2.45 18.40
CA ALA A 23 4.57 -2.33 17.11
C ALA A 23 3.58 -1.15 17.12
N SER A 24 2.82 -0.98 18.20
CA SER A 24 1.85 0.13 18.35
C SER A 24 2.54 1.50 18.31
N LEU A 25 3.68 1.62 18.98
CA LEU A 25 4.48 2.85 18.93
C LEU A 25 5.05 3.09 17.52
N GLY A 26 5.46 2.03 16.81
CA GLY A 26 5.86 2.11 15.41
C GLY A 26 4.74 2.61 14.50
N LEU A 27 3.50 2.13 14.70
CA LEU A 27 2.32 2.60 13.99
C LEU A 27 2.00 4.07 14.26
N GLN A 28 2.13 4.51 15.52
CA GLN A 28 1.97 5.92 15.89
C GLN A 28 3.02 6.80 15.22
N ALA A 29 4.30 6.40 15.27
CA ALA A 29 5.39 7.11 14.62
C ALA A 29 5.18 7.19 13.09
N LEU A 30 4.66 6.13 12.46
CA LEU A 30 4.28 6.14 11.05
C LEU A 30 3.14 7.14 10.80
N GLY A 31 2.13 7.19 11.66
CA GLY A 31 1.03 8.16 11.60
C GLY A 31 1.54 9.60 11.62
N LEU A 32 2.46 9.91 12.52
CA LEU A 32 3.09 11.23 12.59
C LEU A 32 3.96 11.56 11.38
N ASN A 33 4.64 10.58 10.80
CA ASN A 33 5.44 10.77 9.58
C ASN A 33 4.59 11.12 8.35
N ARG A 34 3.26 10.87 8.35
CA ARG A 34 2.37 11.27 7.24
C ARG A 34 2.37 12.77 6.98
N GLU A 35 2.57 13.58 8.01
CA GLU A 35 2.71 15.05 7.88
C GLU A 35 3.91 15.47 7.01
N THR A 36 4.83 14.54 6.73
CA THR A 36 6.05 14.79 5.96
C THR A 36 6.00 14.25 4.53
N PHE A 37 4.88 13.67 4.12
CA PHE A 37 4.66 13.28 2.73
C PHE A 37 4.12 14.47 1.93
N ARG A 38 4.63 14.67 0.73
CA ARG A 38 4.09 15.69 -0.17
C ARG A 38 2.78 15.19 -0.77
N ASP A 39 1.81 16.07 -0.92
CA ASP A 39 0.49 15.71 -1.48
C ASP A 39 0.63 15.21 -2.93
N GLU A 40 1.52 15.81 -3.70
CA GLU A 40 1.80 15.45 -5.10
C GLU A 40 2.37 14.03 -5.28
N ASP A 41 2.99 13.47 -4.23
CA ASP A 41 3.57 12.12 -4.24
C ASP A 41 2.50 11.02 -4.11
N CYS A 42 1.27 11.37 -3.75
CA CYS A 42 0.14 10.46 -3.58
C CYS A 42 0.48 9.21 -2.73
N VAL A 43 1.29 9.40 -1.70
CA VAL A 43 1.75 8.29 -0.85
C VAL A 43 0.59 7.62 -0.12
N ARG A 44 0.58 6.27 -0.14
CA ARG A 44 -0.32 5.45 0.67
C ARG A 44 0.45 4.37 1.40
N VAL A 45 0.25 4.29 2.70
CA VAL A 45 0.79 3.25 3.58
C VAL A 45 -0.34 2.68 4.41
N HIS A 46 -0.62 1.39 4.24
CA HIS A 46 -1.75 0.70 4.87
C HIS A 46 -1.26 -0.50 5.69
N PRO A 47 -0.83 -0.31 6.95
CA PRO A 47 -0.40 -1.40 7.81
C PRO A 47 -1.60 -2.13 8.43
N ILE A 48 -1.45 -3.45 8.54
CA ILE A 48 -2.32 -4.32 9.35
C ILE A 48 -1.47 -5.15 10.31
N ILE A 49 -2.02 -5.49 11.46
CA ILE A 49 -1.41 -6.45 12.39
C ILE A 49 -2.00 -7.83 12.06
N THR A 50 -1.18 -8.73 11.50
CA THR A 50 -1.60 -10.10 11.16
C THR A 50 -1.38 -11.08 12.29
N LYS A 51 -0.49 -10.74 13.25
CA LYS A 51 -0.30 -11.47 14.52
C LYS A 51 -0.03 -10.45 15.62
N GLY A 52 -0.89 -10.39 16.66
CA GLY A 52 -0.81 -9.42 17.75
C GLY A 52 -0.47 -10.00 19.13
N GLY A 53 -0.27 -11.30 19.23
CA GLY A 53 -0.05 -12.05 20.47
C GLY A 53 -0.90 -13.30 20.50
N ASN A 54 -0.78 -14.11 21.57
CA ASN A 54 -1.47 -15.40 21.68
C ASN A 54 -2.47 -15.44 22.84
N LEU A 55 -2.14 -14.86 24.00
CA LEU A 55 -2.93 -14.92 25.22
C LEU A 55 -2.92 -13.55 25.93
N VAL A 56 -4.05 -13.17 26.52
CA VAL A 56 -4.21 -11.86 27.18
C VAL A 56 -3.40 -11.74 28.47
N ASN A 57 -3.04 -12.83 29.10
CA ASN A 57 -2.24 -12.88 30.34
C ASN A 57 -0.74 -13.10 30.11
N VAL A 58 -0.30 -13.08 28.83
CA VAL A 58 1.10 -13.20 28.44
C VAL A 58 1.53 -11.98 27.64
N ILE A 59 2.65 -11.37 28.02
CA ILE A 59 3.26 -10.29 27.23
C ILE A 59 3.63 -10.84 25.87
N PRO A 60 3.14 -10.25 24.76
CA PRO A 60 3.45 -10.69 23.40
C PRO A 60 4.95 -10.62 23.10
N ASP A 61 5.52 -11.74 22.71
CA ASP A 61 6.92 -11.87 22.31
C ASP A 61 7.15 -11.74 20.81
N GLU A 62 6.08 -11.85 20.02
CA GLU A 62 6.13 -11.65 18.58
C GLU A 62 4.87 -10.97 18.08
N VAL A 63 5.06 -9.92 17.26
CA VAL A 63 3.99 -9.26 16.51
C VAL A 63 4.42 -9.17 15.05
N VAL A 64 3.49 -9.49 14.14
CA VAL A 64 3.67 -9.35 12.70
C VAL A 64 2.81 -8.22 12.21
N VAL A 65 3.44 -7.28 11.53
CA VAL A 65 2.78 -6.18 10.82
C VAL A 65 3.10 -6.33 9.34
N GLU A 66 2.08 -6.29 8.52
CA GLU A 66 2.20 -6.29 7.06
C GLU A 66 1.66 -4.96 6.52
N THR A 67 2.30 -4.44 5.49
CA THR A 67 1.89 -3.18 4.87
C THR A 67 2.28 -3.13 3.40
N LEU A 68 1.45 -2.43 2.62
CA LEU A 68 1.83 -1.95 1.30
C LEU A 68 2.25 -0.49 1.40
N VAL A 69 3.33 -0.15 0.71
CA VAL A 69 3.79 1.24 0.55
C VAL A 69 3.70 1.58 -0.92
N ARG A 70 2.95 2.62 -1.23
CA ARG A 70 2.69 3.09 -2.60
C ARG A 70 3.01 4.57 -2.70
N GLY A 71 3.42 5.00 -3.88
CA GLY A 71 3.66 6.39 -4.22
C GLY A 71 3.58 6.58 -5.73
N LYS A 72 3.38 7.80 -6.17
CA LYS A 72 3.24 8.16 -7.58
C LYS A 72 4.53 7.93 -8.38
N THR A 73 5.69 8.01 -7.72
CA THR A 73 7.00 7.80 -8.33
C THR A 73 7.83 6.81 -7.53
N ILE A 74 8.90 6.28 -8.12
CA ILE A 74 9.86 5.39 -7.45
C ILE A 74 10.49 6.10 -6.25
N GLU A 75 10.84 7.37 -6.38
CA GLU A 75 11.39 8.19 -5.30
C GLU A 75 10.40 8.33 -4.16
N ALA A 76 9.12 8.63 -4.47
CA ALA A 76 8.07 8.82 -3.48
C ALA A 76 7.83 7.56 -2.63
N PHE A 77 7.65 6.39 -3.25
CA PHE A 77 7.45 5.17 -2.47
C PHE A 77 8.72 4.72 -1.75
N THR A 78 9.90 4.98 -2.31
CA THR A 78 11.18 4.66 -1.65
C THR A 78 11.38 5.49 -0.39
N ASP A 79 11.09 6.79 -0.44
CA ASP A 79 11.12 7.66 0.75
C ASP A 79 10.11 7.19 1.80
N ALA A 80 8.88 6.89 1.37
CA ALA A 80 7.83 6.40 2.24
C ALA A 80 8.19 5.06 2.91
N ALA A 81 8.82 4.13 2.17
CA ALA A 81 9.32 2.87 2.71
C ALA A 81 10.40 3.10 3.78
N LYS A 82 11.37 3.97 3.53
CA LYS A 82 12.41 4.35 4.51
C LYS A 82 11.81 4.96 5.78
N LYS A 83 10.80 5.83 5.65
CA LYS A 83 10.09 6.42 6.79
C LYS A 83 9.30 5.36 7.56
N THR A 84 8.66 4.41 6.87
CA THR A 84 7.95 3.28 7.46
C THR A 84 8.91 2.40 8.29
N ASP A 85 10.03 1.99 7.70
CA ASP A 85 11.04 1.20 8.37
C ASP A 85 11.59 1.89 9.62
N ARG A 86 11.91 3.18 9.50
CA ARG A 86 12.40 4.00 10.60
C ARG A 86 11.39 4.09 11.74
N SER A 87 10.10 4.17 11.43
CA SER A 87 9.03 4.23 12.42
C SER A 87 8.97 2.95 13.27
N PHE A 88 9.05 1.78 12.64
CA PHE A 88 9.06 0.50 13.37
C PHE A 88 10.37 0.27 14.13
N LYS A 89 11.51 0.71 13.57
CA LYS A 89 12.80 0.70 14.30
C LYS A 89 12.74 1.58 15.54
N ALA A 90 12.16 2.77 15.47
CA ALA A 90 12.01 3.66 16.60
C ALA A 90 11.11 3.05 17.70
N GLY A 91 9.97 2.46 17.33
CA GLY A 91 9.10 1.76 18.27
C GLY A 91 9.78 0.58 18.96
N ALA A 92 10.56 -0.20 18.22
CA ALA A 92 11.32 -1.31 18.77
C ALA A 92 12.40 -0.83 19.77
N ILE A 93 13.18 0.19 19.39
CA ILE A 93 14.22 0.77 20.25
C ILE A 93 13.61 1.31 21.55
N ALA A 94 12.53 2.05 21.46
CA ALA A 94 11.87 2.67 22.63
C ALA A 94 11.38 1.63 23.66
N MET A 95 11.01 0.44 23.21
CA MET A 95 10.47 -0.64 24.05
C MET A 95 11.48 -1.74 24.36
N GLY A 96 12.74 -1.61 23.95
CA GLY A 96 13.76 -2.64 24.11
C GLY A 96 13.52 -3.91 23.29
N ALA A 97 12.68 -3.83 22.27
CA ALA A 97 12.37 -4.90 21.34
C ALA A 97 13.35 -4.92 20.15
N LYS A 98 13.30 -6.01 19.36
CA LYS A 98 13.98 -6.09 18.06
C LYS A 98 12.95 -5.98 16.93
N VAL A 99 13.40 -5.52 15.76
CA VAL A 99 12.57 -5.52 14.55
C VAL A 99 13.32 -6.17 13.39
N GLU A 100 12.64 -7.06 12.71
CA GLU A 100 13.08 -7.67 11.45
C GLU A 100 12.16 -7.16 10.35
N ILE A 101 12.75 -6.57 9.31
CA ILE A 101 12.02 -6.02 8.17
C ILE A 101 12.39 -6.82 6.94
N SER A 102 11.37 -7.38 6.28
CA SER A 102 11.50 -7.99 4.96
C SER A 102 10.69 -7.16 3.98
N THR A 103 11.32 -6.75 2.90
CA THR A 103 10.66 -6.00 1.83
C THR A 103 10.66 -6.87 0.57
N LEU A 104 9.47 -7.10 0.03
CA LEU A 104 9.29 -7.72 -1.27
C LEU A 104 8.95 -6.61 -2.28
N PRO A 105 9.53 -6.63 -3.48
CA PRO A 105 9.13 -5.70 -4.53
C PRO A 105 7.67 -5.98 -4.90
N GLY A 106 6.89 -4.92 -5.03
CA GLY A 106 5.59 -4.93 -5.66
C GLY A 106 5.69 -4.38 -7.07
N TYR A 107 4.55 -4.00 -7.64
CA TYR A 107 4.52 -3.35 -8.95
C TYR A 107 5.08 -1.93 -8.90
N LEU A 108 5.73 -1.52 -9.96
CA LEU A 108 6.16 -0.13 -10.15
C LEU A 108 4.94 0.80 -10.32
N PRO A 109 5.07 2.10 -10.01
CA PRO A 109 3.99 3.05 -10.25
C PRO A 109 3.69 3.15 -11.75
N THR A 110 2.41 3.25 -12.08
CA THR A 110 2.02 3.56 -13.46
C THR A 110 2.54 4.94 -13.86
N LEU A 111 3.07 5.03 -15.06
CA LEU A 111 3.49 6.29 -15.65
C LEU A 111 2.26 7.01 -16.24
N ALA A 112 2.22 8.35 -16.10
CA ALA A 112 1.26 9.14 -16.87
C ALA A 112 1.63 8.99 -18.35
N GLU A 113 0.75 8.39 -19.12
CA GLU A 113 0.95 8.27 -20.56
C GLU A 113 0.81 9.66 -21.19
N GLU A 114 1.84 10.09 -21.91
CA GLU A 114 1.60 11.02 -23.00
C GLU A 114 0.84 10.20 -24.06
N ALA A 115 -0.44 10.54 -24.24
CA ALA A 115 -1.28 9.84 -25.20
C ALA A 115 -0.58 9.82 -26.56
N LEU A 116 -0.20 8.62 -27.01
CA LEU A 116 0.29 8.46 -28.37
C LEU A 116 -0.90 8.77 -29.30
N PRO A 117 -0.87 9.85 -30.10
CA PRO A 117 -2.02 10.31 -30.89
C PRO A 117 -2.61 9.20 -31.77
N GLU A 118 -1.73 8.29 -32.25
CA GLU A 118 -2.13 7.17 -33.09
C GLU A 118 -2.97 6.14 -32.34
N LEU A 119 -2.65 5.87 -31.06
CA LEU A 119 -3.41 4.93 -30.24
C LEU A 119 -4.73 5.52 -29.81
N LYS A 120 -4.76 6.81 -29.49
CA LYS A 120 -6.00 7.52 -29.22
C LYS A 120 -6.93 7.48 -30.43
N HIS A 121 -6.42 7.76 -31.61
CA HIS A 121 -7.18 7.71 -32.86
C HIS A 121 -7.69 6.30 -33.16
N ALA A 122 -6.86 5.25 -32.93
CA ALA A 122 -7.30 3.87 -33.06
C ALA A 122 -8.44 3.51 -32.09
N ALA A 123 -8.37 3.98 -30.86
CA ALA A 123 -9.41 3.80 -29.86
C ALA A 123 -10.73 4.50 -30.27
N GLU A 124 -10.64 5.73 -30.75
CA GLU A 124 -11.80 6.48 -31.26
C GLU A 124 -12.49 5.78 -32.44
N ILE A 125 -11.71 5.21 -33.36
CA ILE A 125 -12.24 4.42 -34.46
C ILE A 125 -12.91 3.13 -33.96
N SER A 126 -12.26 2.42 -33.03
CA SER A 126 -12.76 1.15 -32.47
C SER A 126 -14.01 1.33 -31.63
N ALA A 127 -14.17 2.48 -30.99
CA ALA A 127 -15.31 2.81 -30.14
C ALA A 127 -16.63 3.03 -30.93
N SER A 128 -16.62 2.97 -32.26
CA SER A 128 -17.83 3.01 -33.13
C SER A 128 -18.78 4.17 -32.81
N GLY A 129 -18.25 5.35 -32.44
CA GLY A 129 -19.01 6.54 -32.10
C GLY A 129 -19.32 6.71 -30.61
N ILE A 130 -18.85 5.80 -29.74
CA ILE A 130 -18.89 6.01 -28.29
C ILE A 130 -17.82 7.06 -27.92
N PRO A 131 -18.16 8.08 -27.11
CA PRO A 131 -17.18 9.09 -26.73
C PRO A 131 -16.01 8.49 -25.94
N VAL A 132 -14.78 8.66 -26.40
CA VAL A 132 -13.58 8.31 -25.65
C VAL A 132 -13.29 9.44 -24.66
N ILE A 133 -13.38 9.15 -23.37
CA ILE A 133 -13.11 10.08 -22.29
C ILE A 133 -11.71 9.81 -21.74
N GLU A 134 -10.85 10.82 -21.76
CA GLU A 134 -9.53 10.71 -21.14
C GLU A 134 -9.67 10.70 -19.61
N ALA A 135 -9.19 9.63 -18.97
CA ALA A 135 -9.08 9.60 -17.53
C ALA A 135 -7.95 10.53 -17.09
N SER A 136 -8.26 11.50 -16.26
CA SER A 136 -7.27 12.41 -15.67
C SER A 136 -6.94 12.01 -14.24
N GLY A 137 -5.66 12.00 -13.89
CA GLY A 137 -5.18 11.84 -12.53
C GLY A 137 -4.62 10.45 -12.22
N HIS A 138 -3.89 10.38 -11.12
CA HIS A 138 -3.32 9.13 -10.60
C HIS A 138 -4.35 8.42 -9.73
N ALA A 139 -4.78 7.24 -10.13
CA ALA A 139 -5.83 6.46 -9.44
C ALA A 139 -5.37 5.82 -8.11
N GLY A 140 -4.08 5.91 -7.76
CA GLY A 140 -3.53 5.34 -6.52
C GLY A 140 -3.49 3.80 -6.48
N GLY A 141 -3.98 3.13 -7.53
CA GLY A 141 -3.89 1.69 -7.72
C GLY A 141 -2.48 1.23 -8.07
N SER A 142 -2.25 -0.08 -8.01
CA SER A 142 -1.03 -0.72 -8.50
C SER A 142 -1.44 -1.89 -9.39
N THR A 143 -0.73 -2.07 -10.49
CA THR A 143 -0.93 -3.13 -11.45
C THR A 143 0.41 -3.46 -12.11
N ASP A 144 0.56 -4.67 -12.64
CA ASP A 144 1.72 -5.11 -13.44
C ASP A 144 1.94 -4.27 -14.70
N VAL A 145 0.91 -3.57 -15.18
CA VAL A 145 1.06 -2.57 -16.24
C VAL A 145 2.13 -1.53 -15.91
N GLY A 146 2.24 -1.13 -14.63
CA GLY A 146 3.30 -0.22 -14.19
C GLY A 146 4.69 -0.74 -14.51
N ASP A 147 4.95 -2.03 -14.30
CA ASP A 147 6.25 -2.64 -14.60
C ASP A 147 6.55 -2.60 -16.11
N VAL A 148 5.54 -2.87 -16.94
CA VAL A 148 5.69 -2.84 -18.41
C VAL A 148 5.89 -1.42 -18.92
N GLN A 149 5.20 -0.42 -18.33
CA GLN A 149 5.32 0.99 -18.71
C GLN A 149 6.74 1.54 -18.52
N HIS A 150 7.51 1.00 -17.56
CA HIS A 150 8.90 1.38 -17.37
C HIS A 150 9.85 0.77 -18.43
N LEU A 151 9.36 -0.15 -19.28
CA LEU A 151 10.11 -0.79 -20.34
C LEU A 151 9.68 -0.35 -21.73
N MET A 152 8.39 -0.06 -21.91
CA MET A 152 7.80 0.29 -23.20
C MET A 152 6.50 1.08 -23.00
N PRO A 153 6.08 1.89 -24.00
CA PRO A 153 4.77 2.54 -23.97
C PRO A 153 3.65 1.50 -23.88
N VAL A 154 2.70 1.73 -22.98
CA VAL A 154 1.50 0.88 -22.80
C VAL A 154 0.28 1.80 -22.73
N TYR A 155 -0.73 1.44 -23.49
CA TYR A 155 -2.01 2.13 -23.50
C TYR A 155 -3.08 1.28 -22.82
N THR A 156 -3.82 1.85 -21.88
CA THR A 156 -4.89 1.16 -21.16
C THR A 156 -6.23 1.77 -21.50
N PHE A 157 -7.22 0.91 -21.73
CA PHE A 157 -8.60 1.29 -22.01
C PHE A 157 -9.50 0.71 -20.94
N ASN A 158 -10.51 1.46 -20.56
CA ASN A 158 -11.64 0.95 -19.80
C ASN A 158 -12.86 1.02 -20.69
N THR A 159 -13.66 -0.03 -20.67
CA THR A 159 -14.95 -0.09 -21.36
C THR A 159 -16.07 0.32 -20.41
N GLY A 160 -17.23 0.67 -20.95
CA GLY A 160 -18.47 0.87 -20.21
C GLY A 160 -19.14 -0.45 -19.81
N GLY A 161 -20.45 -0.42 -19.61
CA GLY A 161 -21.27 -1.61 -19.34
C GLY A 161 -21.16 -2.15 -17.90
N VAL A 162 -20.50 -1.43 -17.00
CA VAL A 162 -20.35 -1.81 -15.59
C VAL A 162 -20.86 -0.72 -14.65
N LYS A 163 -21.32 -1.11 -13.47
CA LYS A 163 -21.77 -0.24 -12.39
C LYS A 163 -21.08 -0.62 -11.10
N GLY A 164 -20.96 0.34 -10.17
CA GLY A 164 -20.22 0.16 -8.92
C GLY A 164 -18.72 0.38 -9.04
N GLY A 165 -18.00 0.27 -7.96
CA GLY A 165 -16.54 0.42 -7.92
C GLY A 165 -15.82 -0.94 -7.89
N LEU A 166 -14.61 -1.01 -8.43
CA LEU A 166 -13.76 -2.20 -8.31
C LEU A 166 -13.62 -2.61 -6.84
N HIS A 167 -13.79 -3.88 -6.55
CA HIS A 167 -13.77 -4.47 -5.20
C HIS A 167 -14.90 -4.00 -4.26
N GLN A 168 -15.96 -3.39 -4.79
CA GLN A 168 -17.16 -3.04 -4.03
C GLN A 168 -18.24 -4.10 -4.22
N ILE A 169 -19.13 -4.21 -3.24
CA ILE A 169 -20.20 -5.22 -3.24
C ILE A 169 -21.26 -4.98 -4.33
N ASP A 170 -21.34 -3.76 -4.81
CA ASP A 170 -22.27 -3.31 -5.85
C ASP A 170 -21.68 -3.31 -7.26
N PHE A 171 -20.47 -3.90 -7.42
CA PHE A 171 -19.87 -4.07 -8.74
C PHE A 171 -20.63 -5.13 -9.54
N GLU A 172 -21.22 -4.72 -10.65
CA GLU A 172 -21.99 -5.60 -11.55
C GLU A 172 -21.83 -5.18 -13.03
N VAL A 173 -21.93 -6.15 -13.92
CA VAL A 173 -22.05 -5.90 -15.37
C VAL A 173 -23.51 -5.56 -15.63
N THR A 174 -23.76 -4.37 -16.17
CA THR A 174 -25.11 -3.86 -16.47
C THR A 174 -25.48 -3.97 -17.94
N ASP A 175 -24.49 -4.04 -18.82
CA ASP A 175 -24.66 -4.23 -20.25
C ASP A 175 -23.52 -5.09 -20.80
N GLU A 176 -23.86 -6.31 -21.24
CA GLU A 176 -22.88 -7.28 -21.74
C GLU A 176 -22.40 -6.94 -23.17
N GLU A 177 -23.11 -6.09 -23.90
CA GLU A 177 -22.70 -5.66 -25.25
C GLU A 177 -21.71 -4.48 -25.19
N GLU A 178 -21.73 -3.69 -24.09
CA GLU A 178 -20.81 -2.58 -23.86
C GLU A 178 -19.56 -2.96 -23.03
N ALA A 179 -19.58 -4.09 -22.32
CA ALA A 179 -18.55 -4.49 -21.37
C ALA A 179 -17.29 -5.18 -21.99
#